data_057a3447ffbc4afc49bb6f52903fc6bd
#
_entry.id   057a3447ffbc4afc49bb6f52903fc6bd
#
_cell.length_a   1.000
_cell.length_b   1.000
_cell.length_c   1.000
_cell.angle_alpha   90.00
_cell.angle_beta   90.00
_cell.angle_gamma   90.00
#
_symmetry.space_group_name_H-M   'P 1'
#
loop_
_entity.id
_entity.type
_entity.pdbx_description
1 polymer ?
#
loop_
_entity_poly.entity_id
_entity_poly.type
_entity_poly.pdbx_seq_one_letter_code
_entity_poly.pdbx_strand_id
1 'polypeptide(L)'
;TVEMPQHCAYVVRDLPQATVEQRERALNATHWNEFAFPSGMLTVDMLSDSGTTAMTNQQWATLFLGDEAYGRNTGYYVLLDTFRDIFERGGEKNWKKVIDLVRTDCRDIEKMMDEVYLCEYEGGLFNGGAAQMERPNAFIIQQGRAAESVLMEIVKKILAQRHPGKVFTIPSNGHFDTTEGNIKQMGSIPRNLYNKELLYEIPEGGSYEKNPFKGNMDIEKLEQLIQAVGPENVPLVFTCITNNPICGQPVSMANIREINRVAHKYDIPLVFDVARWAENCYFIKMNEEGYADKSIAEIASEMFSYCDAFTMSAKKDGHANMGGMLAFRDRGLFWQKFSDFNEDGTVKTDVGVLIKVKQISCYGNDSYGGMSGRDIMALACGLYESCDFGYMHDRVQQCEYLAQGFYKAGVLSLIHI
;
A
#
# COMPACT_ATOMS: atom_id res chain seq x y z
N THR A 1 9.23 -4.64 31.74
CA THR A 1 10.47 -3.91 31.43
C THR A 1 10.20 -3.10 30.17
N VAL A 2 10.38 -1.78 30.24
CA VAL A 2 10.32 -0.93 29.05
C VAL A 2 11.55 -1.27 28.21
N GLU A 3 11.37 -1.82 27.02
CA GLU A 3 12.46 -2.02 26.09
C GLU A 3 13.00 -0.66 25.67
N MET A 4 14.30 -0.57 25.51
CA MET A 4 14.93 0.67 25.04
C MET A 4 14.60 0.85 23.56
N PRO A 5 14.16 2.05 23.13
CA PRO A 5 13.89 2.32 21.73
C PRO A 5 15.16 2.13 20.88
N GLN A 6 15.00 1.51 19.71
CA GLN A 6 16.10 1.27 18.77
C GLN A 6 16.41 2.49 17.89
N HIS A 7 15.55 3.50 17.92
CA HIS A 7 15.65 4.70 17.09
C HIS A 7 15.71 5.96 17.96
N CYS A 8 16.45 6.95 17.49
CA CYS A 8 16.66 8.22 18.16
C CYS A 8 16.27 9.35 17.22
N ALA A 9 15.41 10.27 17.68
CA ALA A 9 15.03 11.46 16.92
C ALA A 9 16.04 12.60 17.12
N TYR A 10 16.46 13.22 16.02
CA TYR A 10 17.37 14.38 16.03
C TYR A 10 16.69 15.72 15.76
N VAL A 11 15.40 15.71 15.46
CA VAL A 11 14.68 16.94 15.17
C VAL A 11 14.38 17.70 16.46
N VAL A 12 14.90 18.90 16.54
CA VAL A 12 14.61 19.85 17.63
C VAL A 12 13.85 21.02 17.03
N ARG A 13 12.68 21.33 17.61
CA ARG A 13 11.91 22.52 17.27
C ARG A 13 11.33 23.13 18.53
N ASP A 14 11.07 24.44 18.50
CA ASP A 14 10.36 25.09 19.57
C ASP A 14 8.93 24.56 19.69
N LEU A 15 8.51 24.29 20.91
CA LEU A 15 7.11 23.91 21.17
C LEU A 15 6.24 25.17 21.25
N PRO A 16 5.03 25.12 20.68
CA PRO A 16 4.11 26.25 20.76
C PRO A 16 3.70 26.52 22.22
N GLN A 17 3.68 27.79 22.60
CA GLN A 17 3.26 28.25 23.92
C GLN A 17 1.84 28.82 23.92
N ALA A 18 0.95 28.28 23.07
CA ALA A 18 -0.41 28.76 22.97
C ALA A 18 -1.20 28.53 24.26
N THR A 19 -1.89 29.56 24.74
CA THR A 19 -2.82 29.44 25.88
C THR A 19 -4.08 28.66 25.50
N VAL A 20 -4.86 28.24 26.50
CA VAL A 20 -6.13 27.59 26.28
C VAL A 20 -7.07 28.45 25.44
N GLU A 21 -7.18 29.76 25.78
CA GLU A 21 -8.04 30.70 25.08
C GLU A 21 -7.60 30.91 23.62
N GLN A 22 -6.30 30.89 23.34
CA GLN A 22 -5.79 30.96 21.96
C GLN A 22 -6.15 29.72 21.16
N ARG A 23 -6.05 28.52 21.76
CA ARG A 23 -6.44 27.27 21.14
C ARG A 23 -7.94 27.18 20.89
N GLU A 24 -8.76 27.58 21.88
CA GLU A 24 -10.23 27.66 21.71
C GLU A 24 -10.63 28.61 20.57
N ARG A 25 -9.98 29.77 20.47
CA ARG A 25 -10.22 30.70 19.36
C ARG A 25 -9.87 30.09 18.01
N ALA A 26 -8.76 29.35 17.93
CA ALA A 26 -8.35 28.68 16.70
C ALA A 26 -9.33 27.56 16.32
N LEU A 27 -9.76 26.73 17.27
CA LEU A 27 -10.76 25.67 17.07
C LEU A 27 -12.10 26.26 16.61
N ASN A 28 -12.57 27.32 17.24
CA ASN A 28 -13.79 27.99 16.82
C ASN A 28 -13.68 28.61 15.43
N ALA A 29 -12.54 29.19 15.08
CA ALA A 29 -12.30 29.77 13.76
C ALA A 29 -12.26 28.70 12.65
N THR A 30 -11.88 27.49 12.96
CA THR A 30 -11.86 26.33 12.05
C THR A 30 -13.13 25.48 12.12
N HIS A 31 -14.17 25.95 12.85
CA HIS A 31 -15.40 25.19 13.11
C HIS A 31 -15.14 23.77 13.65
N TRP A 32 -14.12 23.64 14.51
CA TRP A 32 -13.68 22.36 15.09
C TRP A 32 -13.20 21.33 14.04
N ASN A 33 -12.82 21.81 12.85
CA ASN A 33 -12.22 20.95 11.84
C ASN A 33 -10.72 20.80 12.13
N GLU A 34 -10.34 19.63 12.60
CA GLU A 34 -8.96 19.30 12.97
C GLU A 34 -7.98 19.43 11.78
N PHE A 35 -8.45 19.14 10.56
CA PHE A 35 -7.64 19.29 9.34
C PHE A 35 -7.32 20.75 8.98
N ALA A 36 -8.06 21.70 9.52
CA ALA A 36 -7.83 23.14 9.31
C ALA A 36 -7.10 23.82 10.47
N PHE A 37 -6.81 23.07 11.55
CA PHE A 37 -6.14 23.62 12.73
C PHE A 37 -4.68 23.95 12.44
N PRO A 38 -4.15 25.13 12.84
CA PRO A 38 -2.79 25.52 12.54
C PRO A 38 -1.76 24.61 13.20
N SER A 39 -0.89 23.98 12.43
CA SER A 39 0.14 23.06 12.93
C SER A 39 1.12 23.71 13.91
N GLY A 40 1.36 25.03 13.78
CA GLY A 40 2.17 25.82 14.73
C GLY A 40 1.60 25.91 16.15
N MET A 41 0.34 25.52 16.36
CA MET A 41 -0.31 25.47 17.68
C MET A 41 -0.41 24.05 18.24
N LEU A 42 0.06 23.03 17.51
CA LEU A 42 0.02 21.63 17.92
C LEU A 42 1.32 21.24 18.64
N THR A 43 1.17 20.69 19.84
CA THR A 43 2.29 20.07 20.58
C THR A 43 2.51 18.63 20.13
N VAL A 44 1.42 17.90 19.92
CA VAL A 44 1.39 16.52 19.43
C VAL A 44 0.39 16.45 18.28
N ASP A 45 0.81 15.90 17.15
CA ASP A 45 -0.03 15.67 15.98
C ASP A 45 -0.18 14.15 15.78
N MET A 46 -1.40 13.65 15.90
CA MET A 46 -1.76 12.25 15.67
C MET A 46 -2.85 12.12 14.58
N LEU A 47 -3.02 13.15 13.75
CA LEU A 47 -4.11 13.22 12.78
C LEU A 47 -3.97 12.19 11.66
N SER A 48 -2.76 11.95 11.19
CA SER A 48 -2.49 11.02 10.08
C SER A 48 -1.04 10.55 10.08
N ASP A 49 -0.82 9.30 9.70
CA ASP A 49 0.50 8.73 9.40
C ASP A 49 0.93 8.98 7.93
N SER A 50 0.05 9.56 7.10
CA SER A 50 0.29 9.71 5.67
C SER A 50 1.25 10.85 5.33
N GLY A 51 2.49 10.51 4.96
CA GLY A 51 3.50 11.47 4.55
C GLY A 51 4.10 12.30 5.71
N THR A 52 3.88 11.86 6.93
CA THR A 52 4.32 12.55 8.15
C THR A 52 5.45 11.83 8.88
N THR A 53 5.84 10.65 8.42
CA THR A 53 6.95 9.87 8.98
C THR A 53 8.26 10.64 8.79
N ALA A 54 9.05 10.75 9.86
CA ALA A 54 10.39 11.31 9.79
C ALA A 54 11.29 10.36 8.98
N MET A 55 11.96 10.89 7.97
CA MET A 55 12.94 10.14 7.21
C MET A 55 14.20 9.91 8.04
N THR A 56 14.80 8.74 7.88
CA THR A 56 16.07 8.41 8.51
C THR A 56 17.24 9.18 7.87
N ASN A 57 18.39 9.18 8.54
CA ASN A 57 19.61 9.72 7.96
C ASN A 57 20.04 8.98 6.67
N GLN A 58 19.68 7.71 6.55
CA GLN A 58 19.93 6.91 5.33
C GLN A 58 19.04 7.36 4.19
N GLN A 59 17.75 7.57 4.45
CA GLN A 59 16.84 8.13 3.44
C GLN A 59 17.27 9.52 2.98
N TRP A 60 17.69 10.40 3.90
CA TRP A 60 18.23 11.72 3.54
C TRP A 60 19.48 11.60 2.67
N ALA A 61 20.43 10.72 3.03
CA ALA A 61 21.61 10.48 2.22
C ALA A 61 21.25 9.96 0.80
N THR A 62 20.31 9.03 0.71
CA THR A 62 19.84 8.45 -0.55
C THR A 62 19.09 9.47 -1.40
N LEU A 63 18.32 10.37 -0.78
CA LEU A 63 17.66 11.47 -1.48
C LEU A 63 18.66 12.32 -2.26
N PHE A 64 19.82 12.64 -1.68
CA PHE A 64 20.85 13.44 -2.35
C PHE A 64 21.59 12.68 -3.50
N LEU A 65 21.40 11.38 -3.62
CA LEU A 65 21.95 10.58 -4.72
C LEU A 65 21.01 10.55 -5.94
N GLY A 66 19.76 10.99 -5.80
CA GLY A 66 18.78 11.00 -6.87
C GLY A 66 19.09 12.07 -7.93
N ASP A 67 18.81 11.76 -9.18
CA ASP A 67 18.88 12.67 -10.32
C ASP A 67 17.47 13.09 -10.77
N GLU A 68 17.39 14.21 -11.51
CA GLU A 68 16.14 14.78 -12.01
C GLU A 68 16.01 14.61 -13.54
N ALA A 69 16.56 13.55 -14.10
CA ALA A 69 16.41 13.28 -15.53
C ALA A 69 14.93 13.12 -15.90
N TYR A 70 14.46 13.86 -16.90
CA TYR A 70 13.06 13.82 -17.33
C TYR A 70 12.66 12.47 -17.93
N GLY A 71 13.59 11.80 -18.59
CA GLY A 71 13.42 10.43 -19.03
C GLY A 71 13.42 9.48 -17.83
N ARG A 72 13.88 8.26 -18.01
CA ARG A 72 14.00 7.32 -16.88
C ARG A 72 15.22 7.68 -16.04
N ASN A 73 14.99 8.33 -14.91
CA ASN A 73 16.02 8.63 -13.94
C ASN A 73 16.53 7.37 -13.24
N THR A 74 17.70 7.44 -12.60
CA THR A 74 18.29 6.32 -11.86
C THR A 74 17.33 5.76 -10.81
N GLY A 75 16.61 6.64 -10.10
CA GLY A 75 15.65 6.26 -9.05
C GLY A 75 14.52 5.36 -9.58
N TYR A 76 14.08 5.54 -10.81
CA TYR A 76 13.05 4.69 -11.42
C TYR A 76 13.45 3.21 -11.41
N TYR A 77 14.65 2.90 -11.88
CA TYR A 77 15.13 1.51 -11.95
C TYR A 77 15.43 0.95 -10.54
N VAL A 78 16.04 1.77 -9.69
CA VAL A 78 16.33 1.40 -8.30
C VAL A 78 15.04 1.06 -7.57
N LEU A 79 13.98 1.87 -7.73
CA LEU A 79 12.70 1.62 -7.06
C LEU A 79 12.02 0.36 -7.59
N LEU A 80 11.99 0.14 -8.91
CA LEU A 80 11.42 -1.09 -9.48
C LEU A 80 12.16 -2.35 -9.00
N ASP A 81 13.49 -2.30 -8.96
CA ASP A 81 14.28 -3.41 -8.43
C ASP A 81 14.05 -3.62 -6.94
N THR A 82 13.88 -2.55 -6.16
CA THR A 82 13.51 -2.62 -4.74
C THR A 82 12.15 -3.28 -4.54
N PHE A 83 11.15 -2.90 -5.30
CA PHE A 83 9.84 -3.54 -5.25
C PHE A 83 9.91 -5.02 -5.59
N ARG A 84 10.63 -5.36 -6.65
CA ARG A 84 10.83 -6.75 -7.06
C ARG A 84 11.55 -7.56 -6.00
N ASP A 85 12.60 -7.00 -5.41
CA ASP A 85 13.37 -7.68 -4.36
C ASP A 85 12.51 -7.97 -3.13
N ILE A 86 11.79 -6.99 -2.62
CA ILE A 86 10.97 -7.15 -1.39
C ILE A 86 9.74 -8.02 -1.66
N PHE A 87 8.98 -7.72 -2.72
CA PHE A 87 7.64 -8.31 -2.91
C PHE A 87 7.61 -9.58 -3.77
N GLU A 88 8.71 -9.94 -4.43
CA GLU A 88 8.79 -11.17 -5.23
C GLU A 88 9.92 -12.10 -4.82
N ARG A 89 11.02 -11.57 -4.26
CA ARG A 89 12.21 -12.36 -3.89
C ARG A 89 12.41 -12.51 -2.39
N GLY A 90 11.61 -11.87 -1.56
CA GLY A 90 11.73 -11.95 -0.10
C GLY A 90 12.91 -11.18 0.50
N GLY A 91 13.42 -10.17 -0.19
CA GLY A 91 14.47 -9.27 0.32
C GLY A 91 15.87 -9.88 0.31
N GLU A 92 16.22 -10.65 -0.71
CA GLU A 92 17.57 -11.23 -0.89
C GLU A 92 18.66 -10.16 -1.00
N LYS A 93 18.33 -9.02 -1.61
CA LYS A 93 19.16 -7.83 -1.61
C LYS A 93 18.86 -7.02 -0.34
N ASN A 94 19.75 -6.11 0.02
CA ASN A 94 19.50 -5.15 1.09
C ASN A 94 19.77 -3.73 0.60
N TRP A 95 19.32 -2.73 1.38
CA TRP A 95 19.47 -1.32 1.03
C TRP A 95 20.92 -0.89 0.73
N LYS A 96 21.94 -1.57 1.29
CA LYS A 96 23.37 -1.31 1.00
C LYS A 96 23.66 -1.60 -0.47
N LYS A 97 23.09 -2.68 -1.04
CA LYS A 97 23.23 -2.99 -2.46
C LYS A 97 22.54 -1.96 -3.35
N VAL A 98 21.42 -1.39 -2.91
CA VAL A 98 20.77 -0.31 -3.63
C VAL A 98 21.65 0.94 -3.66
N ILE A 99 22.27 1.32 -2.53
CA ILE A 99 23.23 2.42 -2.50
C ILE A 99 24.49 2.09 -3.30
N ASP A 100 24.98 0.86 -3.22
CA ASP A 100 26.14 0.43 -3.99
C ASP A 100 25.86 0.42 -5.49
N LEU A 101 24.66 0.02 -5.93
CA LEU A 101 24.22 0.18 -7.33
C LEU A 101 24.35 1.64 -7.77
N VAL A 102 23.80 2.56 -6.99
CA VAL A 102 23.84 4.00 -7.29
C VAL A 102 25.27 4.58 -7.27
N ARG A 103 26.15 4.05 -6.42
CA ARG A 103 27.56 4.50 -6.36
C ARG A 103 28.46 3.89 -7.41
N THR A 104 28.16 2.66 -7.82
CA THR A 104 28.99 1.90 -8.78
C THR A 104 28.67 2.31 -10.21
N ASP A 105 27.46 2.70 -10.46
CA ASP A 105 26.86 2.83 -11.78
C ASP A 105 27.44 3.95 -12.64
N CYS A 106 27.83 5.08 -12.08
CA CYS A 106 28.38 6.18 -12.88
C CYS A 106 29.72 5.83 -13.56
N ARG A 107 30.32 4.67 -13.28
CA ARG A 107 31.65 4.28 -13.77
C ARG A 107 31.69 2.94 -14.51
N ASP A 108 30.71 2.08 -14.31
CA ASP A 108 30.58 0.77 -14.96
C ASP A 108 29.27 0.68 -15.75
N ILE A 109 29.30 1.27 -16.95
CA ILE A 109 28.15 1.36 -17.85
C ILE A 109 27.68 -0.05 -18.27
N GLU A 110 28.59 -1.01 -18.48
CA GLU A 110 28.22 -2.37 -18.89
C GLU A 110 27.44 -3.08 -17.79
N LYS A 111 27.92 -3.03 -16.55
CA LYS A 111 27.22 -3.59 -15.41
C LYS A 111 25.85 -2.95 -15.19
N MET A 112 25.77 -1.64 -15.36
CA MET A 112 24.52 -0.89 -15.25
C MET A 112 23.53 -1.28 -16.33
N MET A 113 24.02 -1.48 -17.57
CA MET A 113 23.19 -1.96 -18.67
C MET A 113 22.61 -3.34 -18.38
N ASP A 114 23.43 -4.30 -17.94
CA ASP A 114 23.01 -5.69 -17.74
C ASP A 114 22.12 -5.87 -16.51
N GLU A 115 22.47 -5.25 -15.39
CA GLU A 115 21.77 -5.47 -14.12
C GLU A 115 20.51 -4.59 -13.93
N VAL A 116 20.45 -3.46 -14.60
CA VAL A 116 19.42 -2.44 -14.37
C VAL A 116 18.58 -2.14 -15.62
N TYR A 117 19.22 -1.77 -16.75
CA TYR A 117 18.49 -1.30 -17.93
C TYR A 117 18.02 -2.42 -18.85
N LEU A 118 18.82 -3.45 -19.06
CA LEU A 118 18.52 -4.58 -19.94
C LEU A 118 18.01 -5.81 -19.19
N CYS A 119 17.76 -5.67 -17.89
CA CYS A 119 17.23 -6.76 -17.09
C CYS A 119 15.96 -7.35 -17.73
N GLU A 120 16.09 -8.54 -18.29
CA GLU A 120 15.00 -9.31 -18.91
C GLU A 120 14.17 -10.04 -17.84
N TYR A 121 13.59 -9.29 -16.90
CA TYR A 121 12.66 -9.88 -15.96
C TYR A 121 11.23 -9.76 -16.50
N GLU A 122 10.63 -10.87 -16.81
CA GLU A 122 9.26 -10.99 -17.28
C GLU A 122 8.42 -11.86 -16.33
N GLY A 123 7.18 -11.52 -16.22
CA GLY A 123 6.23 -12.29 -15.41
C GLY A 123 6.19 -11.88 -13.95
N GLY A 124 5.33 -11.71 -13.19
CA GLY A 124 5.20 -11.18 -11.86
C GLY A 124 4.59 -9.79 -11.84
N LEU A 125 4.78 -9.09 -10.75
CA LEU A 125 4.19 -7.76 -10.51
C LEU A 125 5.05 -6.62 -11.09
N PHE A 126 6.32 -6.87 -11.38
CA PHE A 126 7.26 -5.83 -11.77
C PHE A 126 8.14 -6.31 -12.93
N ASN A 127 7.74 -6.01 -14.15
CA ASN A 127 8.57 -6.28 -15.32
C ASN A 127 9.87 -5.49 -15.27
N GLY A 128 10.95 -6.05 -15.80
CA GLY A 128 12.24 -5.38 -15.97
C GLY A 128 12.22 -4.32 -17.06
N GLY A 129 13.34 -3.61 -17.25
CA GLY A 129 13.44 -2.44 -18.10
C GLY A 129 12.87 -2.58 -19.50
N ALA A 130 13.29 -3.57 -20.29
CA ALA A 130 12.78 -3.80 -21.65
C ALA A 130 11.33 -4.29 -21.63
N ALA A 131 11.01 -5.28 -20.83
CA ALA A 131 9.65 -5.82 -20.72
C ALA A 131 8.64 -4.77 -20.23
N GLN A 132 9.03 -3.88 -19.31
CA GLN A 132 8.20 -2.75 -18.87
C GLN A 132 7.92 -1.73 -19.98
N MET A 133 8.80 -1.63 -20.97
CA MET A 133 8.56 -0.76 -22.15
C MET A 133 7.47 -1.31 -23.06
N GLU A 134 7.52 -2.60 -23.32
CA GLU A 134 6.61 -3.29 -24.23
C GLU A 134 5.27 -3.65 -23.57
N ARG A 135 5.34 -4.09 -22.32
CA ARG A 135 4.20 -4.55 -21.51
C ARG A 135 4.26 -3.91 -20.13
N PRO A 136 3.86 -2.63 -20.03
CA PRO A 136 3.90 -1.91 -18.76
C PRO A 136 2.91 -2.53 -17.77
N ASN A 137 3.40 -2.93 -16.59
CA ASN A 137 2.58 -3.50 -15.53
C ASN A 137 2.86 -2.91 -14.13
N ALA A 138 3.84 -2.02 -14.01
CA ALA A 138 4.18 -1.32 -12.77
C ALA A 138 4.32 0.19 -13.03
N PHE A 139 3.64 1.01 -12.22
CA PHE A 139 3.49 2.45 -12.44
C PHE A 139 3.78 3.20 -11.15
N ILE A 140 4.85 3.99 -11.14
CA ILE A 140 5.18 4.91 -10.05
C ILE A 140 4.19 6.07 -10.08
N ILE A 141 3.59 6.40 -8.95
CA ILE A 141 2.63 7.50 -8.79
C ILE A 141 2.91 8.20 -7.45
N GLN A 142 2.59 9.49 -7.33
CA GLN A 142 2.93 10.29 -6.17
C GLN A 142 2.21 9.88 -4.87
N GLN A 143 1.10 9.14 -4.93
CA GLN A 143 0.36 8.68 -3.74
C GLN A 143 -0.70 7.61 -4.08
N GLY A 144 -1.16 6.87 -3.06
CA GLY A 144 -2.12 5.77 -3.22
C GLY A 144 -3.44 6.17 -3.85
N ARG A 145 -4.06 7.28 -3.41
CA ARG A 145 -5.35 7.73 -4.00
C ARG A 145 -5.25 8.06 -5.49
N ALA A 146 -4.09 8.48 -5.96
CA ALA A 146 -3.83 8.69 -7.38
C ALA A 146 -3.73 7.34 -8.12
N ALA A 147 -3.09 6.33 -7.51
CA ALA A 147 -3.04 4.97 -8.03
C ALA A 147 -4.45 4.36 -8.14
N GLU A 148 -5.27 4.49 -7.10
CA GLU A 148 -6.66 4.05 -7.09
C GLU A 148 -7.48 4.74 -8.19
N SER A 149 -7.36 6.06 -8.32
CA SER A 149 -8.10 6.83 -9.33
C SER A 149 -7.76 6.37 -10.74
N VAL A 150 -6.47 6.18 -11.05
CA VAL A 150 -6.03 5.68 -12.37
C VAL A 150 -6.60 4.28 -12.62
N LEU A 151 -6.47 3.36 -11.66
CA LEU A 151 -6.99 2.01 -11.76
C LEU A 151 -8.49 2.01 -12.02
N MET A 152 -9.26 2.70 -11.17
CA MET A 152 -10.72 2.67 -11.21
C MET A 152 -11.29 3.38 -12.44
N GLU A 153 -10.66 4.45 -12.94
CA GLU A 153 -11.08 5.10 -14.18
C GLU A 153 -10.89 4.17 -15.40
N ILE A 154 -9.78 3.44 -15.47
CA ILE A 154 -9.53 2.49 -16.56
C ILE A 154 -10.51 1.32 -16.48
N VAL A 155 -10.69 0.73 -15.30
CA VAL A 155 -11.67 -0.34 -15.08
C VAL A 155 -13.08 0.12 -15.46
N LYS A 156 -13.50 1.32 -15.00
CA LYS A 156 -14.77 1.94 -15.37
C LYS A 156 -14.95 2.05 -16.89
N LYS A 157 -13.94 2.60 -17.59
CA LYS A 157 -13.97 2.79 -19.02
C LYS A 157 -14.17 1.47 -19.77
N ILE A 158 -13.42 0.45 -19.40
CA ILE A 158 -13.49 -0.89 -20.02
C ILE A 158 -14.86 -1.53 -19.76
N LEU A 159 -15.32 -1.52 -18.51
CA LEU A 159 -16.61 -2.12 -18.15
C LEU A 159 -17.79 -1.40 -18.80
N ALA A 160 -17.75 -0.07 -18.87
CA ALA A 160 -18.80 0.71 -19.54
C ALA A 160 -18.86 0.46 -21.05
N GLN A 161 -17.72 0.21 -21.69
CA GLN A 161 -17.67 -0.13 -23.12
C GLN A 161 -18.22 -1.55 -23.38
N ARG A 162 -17.86 -2.52 -22.53
CA ARG A 162 -18.27 -3.92 -22.69
C ARG A 162 -19.71 -4.17 -22.24
N HIS A 163 -20.16 -3.44 -21.23
CA HIS A 163 -21.46 -3.64 -20.56
C HIS A 163 -22.15 -2.30 -20.28
N PRO A 164 -22.65 -1.61 -21.30
CA PRO A 164 -23.29 -0.29 -21.14
C PRO A 164 -24.46 -0.34 -20.15
N GLY A 165 -24.45 0.55 -19.17
CA GLY A 165 -25.52 0.67 -18.17
C GLY A 165 -25.53 -0.38 -17.06
N LYS A 166 -24.62 -1.37 -17.08
CA LYS A 166 -24.54 -2.38 -16.03
C LYS A 166 -23.92 -1.82 -14.76
N VAL A 167 -24.53 -2.17 -13.62
CA VAL A 167 -24.04 -1.84 -12.29
C VAL A 167 -23.28 -3.04 -11.71
N PHE A 168 -22.07 -2.83 -11.23
CA PHE A 168 -21.22 -3.88 -10.65
C PHE A 168 -21.17 -3.76 -9.13
N THR A 169 -20.84 -4.86 -8.47
CA THR A 169 -20.62 -4.93 -7.03
C THR A 169 -19.16 -5.23 -6.76
N ILE A 170 -18.52 -4.46 -5.88
CA ILE A 170 -17.11 -4.63 -5.53
C ILE A 170 -17.00 -4.90 -4.03
N PRO A 171 -16.70 -6.15 -3.62
CA PRO A 171 -16.50 -6.51 -2.22
C PRO A 171 -15.10 -6.18 -1.71
N SER A 172 -15.00 -5.91 -0.39
CA SER A 172 -13.75 -5.74 0.34
C SER A 172 -13.92 -6.16 1.81
N ASN A 173 -12.82 -6.44 2.51
CA ASN A 173 -12.81 -6.51 3.98
C ASN A 173 -13.14 -5.16 4.63
N GLY A 174 -12.92 -4.06 3.91
CA GLY A 174 -13.24 -2.68 4.25
C GLY A 174 -12.61 -1.76 3.21
N HIS A 175 -13.42 -1.00 2.46
CA HIS A 175 -12.88 -0.03 1.50
C HIS A 175 -12.37 1.21 2.22
N PHE A 176 -11.17 1.65 1.87
CA PHE A 176 -10.72 2.97 2.26
C PHE A 176 -11.62 4.05 1.63
N ASP A 177 -11.74 5.22 2.27
CA ASP A 177 -12.67 6.29 1.87
C ASP A 177 -12.55 6.66 0.39
N THR A 178 -11.32 6.82 -0.12
CA THR A 178 -11.09 7.17 -1.52
C THR A 178 -11.37 6.01 -2.47
N THR A 179 -11.11 4.77 -2.06
CA THR A 179 -11.47 3.56 -2.83
C THR A 179 -12.98 3.46 -2.94
N GLU A 180 -13.71 3.61 -1.83
CA GLU A 180 -15.17 3.62 -1.83
C GLU A 180 -15.74 4.75 -2.71
N GLY A 181 -15.15 5.95 -2.61
CA GLY A 181 -15.49 7.10 -3.44
C GLY A 181 -15.30 6.83 -4.94
N ASN A 182 -14.19 6.25 -5.33
CA ASN A 182 -13.89 5.88 -6.72
C ASN A 182 -14.88 4.82 -7.25
N ILE A 183 -15.21 3.79 -6.42
CA ILE A 183 -16.21 2.77 -6.78
C ILE A 183 -17.59 3.40 -7.03
N LYS A 184 -18.03 4.31 -6.16
CA LYS A 184 -19.28 5.02 -6.33
C LYS A 184 -19.27 5.92 -7.57
N GLN A 185 -18.16 6.60 -7.86
CA GLN A 185 -18.00 7.42 -9.06
C GLN A 185 -18.04 6.60 -10.35
N MET A 186 -17.64 5.35 -10.35
CA MET A 186 -17.81 4.48 -11.51
C MET A 186 -19.26 3.95 -11.67
N GLY A 187 -20.17 4.29 -10.76
CA GLY A 187 -21.54 3.80 -10.76
C GLY A 187 -21.70 2.39 -10.22
N SER A 188 -20.72 1.89 -9.46
CA SER A 188 -20.72 0.56 -8.87
C SER A 188 -21.02 0.60 -7.37
N ILE A 189 -21.30 -0.54 -6.78
CA ILE A 189 -21.72 -0.70 -5.39
C ILE A 189 -20.57 -1.27 -4.57
N PRO A 190 -19.98 -0.51 -3.64
CA PRO A 190 -19.03 -1.06 -2.68
C PRO A 190 -19.76 -1.94 -1.65
N ARG A 191 -19.15 -3.05 -1.26
CA ARG A 191 -19.66 -3.95 -0.21
C ARG A 191 -18.54 -4.29 0.77
N ASN A 192 -18.68 -3.81 2.00
CA ASN A 192 -17.75 -4.10 3.09
C ASN A 192 -18.20 -5.38 3.80
N LEU A 193 -17.30 -6.36 3.85
CA LEU A 193 -17.52 -7.70 4.41
C LEU A 193 -16.64 -7.87 5.65
N TYR A 194 -16.91 -7.06 6.67
CA TYR A 194 -16.18 -7.08 7.93
C TYR A 194 -16.24 -8.44 8.62
N ASN A 195 -15.17 -8.79 9.32
CA ASN A 195 -15.14 -9.95 10.18
C ASN A 195 -16.28 -9.91 11.23
N LYS A 196 -16.95 -11.04 11.43
CA LYS A 196 -18.05 -11.18 12.38
C LYS A 196 -17.66 -10.76 13.81
N GLU A 197 -16.40 -11.00 14.18
CA GLU A 197 -15.88 -10.72 15.52
C GLU A 197 -15.85 -9.22 15.89
N LEU A 198 -15.88 -8.34 14.91
CA LEU A 198 -16.01 -6.89 15.12
C LEU A 198 -17.37 -6.49 15.72
N LEU A 199 -18.37 -7.35 15.62
CA LEU A 199 -19.73 -7.09 16.05
C LEU A 199 -20.03 -7.59 17.47
N TYR A 200 -19.06 -8.26 18.10
CA TYR A 200 -19.24 -8.75 19.45
C TYR A 200 -19.07 -7.62 20.47
N GLU A 201 -20.09 -7.42 21.30
CA GLU A 201 -20.00 -6.55 22.46
C GLU A 201 -18.99 -7.09 23.47
N ILE A 202 -18.27 -6.18 24.13
CA ILE A 202 -17.35 -6.52 25.21
C ILE A 202 -18.18 -7.04 26.39
N PRO A 203 -18.00 -8.30 26.87
CA PRO A 203 -18.66 -8.77 28.06
C PRO A 203 -18.23 -7.93 29.27
N GLU A 204 -19.17 -7.46 30.06
CA GLU A 204 -18.89 -6.72 31.30
C GLU A 204 -17.99 -7.57 32.21
N GLY A 205 -16.74 -7.14 32.43
CA GLY A 205 -15.75 -7.86 33.24
C GLY A 205 -15.05 -9.04 32.56
N GLY A 206 -15.24 -9.25 31.26
CA GLY A 206 -14.62 -10.33 30.49
C GLY A 206 -13.23 -10.01 29.99
N SER A 207 -12.34 -11.01 29.97
CA SER A 207 -11.13 -10.98 29.14
C SER A 207 -11.50 -11.42 27.74
N TYR A 208 -11.02 -10.67 26.72
CA TYR A 208 -11.14 -11.11 25.34
C TYR A 208 -10.15 -12.22 25.04
N GLU A 209 -10.58 -13.24 24.31
CA GLU A 209 -9.62 -13.94 23.48
C GLU A 209 -9.06 -12.93 22.49
N LYS A 210 -7.76 -12.70 22.59
CA LYS A 210 -7.05 -11.71 21.78
C LYS A 210 -7.06 -12.20 20.33
N ASN A 211 -8.04 -11.75 19.51
CA ASN A 211 -7.95 -11.95 18.06
C ASN A 211 -7.07 -10.85 17.45
N PRO A 212 -5.84 -11.18 17.02
CA PRO A 212 -4.94 -10.21 16.45
C PRO A 212 -5.30 -9.81 15.00
N PHE A 213 -6.25 -10.50 14.35
CA PHE A 213 -6.56 -10.32 12.93
C PHE A 213 -8.02 -9.88 12.70
N LYS A 214 -8.44 -8.86 13.41
CA LYS A 214 -9.79 -8.28 13.24
C LYS A 214 -10.00 -7.65 11.87
N GLY A 215 -8.93 -7.39 11.10
CA GLY A 215 -8.95 -6.90 9.73
C GLY A 215 -9.40 -7.91 8.69
N ASN A 216 -9.55 -9.18 9.06
CA ASN A 216 -9.95 -10.25 8.16
C ASN A 216 -11.30 -9.98 7.48
N MET A 217 -11.44 -10.48 6.24
CA MET A 217 -12.72 -10.54 5.51
C MET A 217 -13.56 -11.72 5.98
N ASP A 218 -14.87 -11.56 6.04
CA ASP A 218 -15.82 -12.67 6.21
C ASP A 218 -15.91 -13.46 4.90
N ILE A 219 -15.21 -14.60 4.84
CA ILE A 219 -15.08 -15.44 3.65
C ILE A 219 -16.42 -16.06 3.22
N GLU A 220 -17.25 -16.46 4.17
CA GLU A 220 -18.57 -17.02 3.87
C GLU A 220 -19.45 -15.98 3.18
N LYS A 221 -19.45 -14.74 3.70
CA LYS A 221 -20.20 -13.64 3.08
C LYS A 221 -19.64 -13.24 1.73
N LEU A 222 -18.31 -13.35 1.52
CA LEU A 222 -17.72 -13.12 0.20
C LEU A 222 -18.29 -14.09 -0.83
N GLU A 223 -18.26 -15.38 -0.53
CA GLU A 223 -18.75 -16.39 -1.45
C GLU A 223 -20.26 -16.30 -1.67
N GLN A 224 -21.04 -16.07 -0.59
CA GLN A 224 -22.49 -15.85 -0.69
C GLN A 224 -22.83 -14.62 -1.53
N LEU A 225 -22.08 -13.52 -1.38
CA LEU A 225 -22.29 -12.31 -2.17
C LEU A 225 -22.04 -12.57 -3.66
N ILE A 226 -20.90 -13.21 -4.01
CA ILE A 226 -20.56 -13.53 -5.40
C ILE A 226 -21.66 -14.41 -6.02
N GLN A 227 -22.13 -15.42 -5.30
CA GLN A 227 -23.21 -16.29 -5.78
C GLN A 227 -24.55 -15.56 -5.93
N ALA A 228 -24.87 -14.67 -4.99
CA ALA A 228 -26.14 -13.95 -4.99
C ALA A 228 -26.26 -12.91 -6.11
N VAL A 229 -25.15 -12.20 -6.42
CA VAL A 229 -25.16 -11.15 -7.46
C VAL A 229 -24.78 -11.71 -8.84
N GLY A 230 -24.13 -12.87 -8.89
CA GLY A 230 -23.52 -13.47 -10.09
C GLY A 230 -22.05 -13.04 -10.26
N PRO A 231 -21.12 -13.98 -10.54
CA PRO A 231 -19.69 -13.67 -10.70
C PRO A 231 -19.41 -12.61 -11.76
N GLU A 232 -20.20 -12.60 -12.84
CA GLU A 232 -20.10 -11.63 -13.94
C GLU A 232 -20.48 -10.20 -13.53
N ASN A 233 -21.01 -10.01 -12.32
CA ASN A 233 -21.34 -8.71 -11.74
C ASN A 233 -20.31 -8.25 -10.70
N VAL A 234 -19.25 -9.06 -10.45
CA VAL A 234 -18.16 -8.76 -9.54
C VAL A 234 -16.85 -8.66 -10.35
N PRO A 235 -16.46 -7.47 -10.80
CA PRO A 235 -15.29 -7.31 -11.69
C PRO A 235 -13.97 -7.54 -10.97
N LEU A 236 -13.90 -7.25 -9.67
CA LEU A 236 -12.73 -7.47 -8.80
C LEU A 236 -13.14 -7.52 -7.32
N VAL A 237 -12.26 -8.11 -6.52
CA VAL A 237 -12.33 -8.12 -5.05
C VAL A 237 -11.21 -7.25 -4.53
N PHE A 238 -11.47 -6.36 -3.57
CA PHE A 238 -10.44 -5.60 -2.86
C PHE A 238 -10.10 -6.22 -1.51
N THR A 239 -8.86 -6.03 -1.07
CA THR A 239 -8.46 -6.28 0.32
C THR A 239 -7.58 -5.14 0.79
N CYS A 240 -8.02 -4.42 1.82
CA CYS A 240 -7.27 -3.33 2.44
C CYS A 240 -6.34 -3.89 3.53
N ILE A 241 -5.06 -3.65 3.44
CA ILE A 241 -3.97 -4.19 4.25
C ILE A 241 -3.07 -3.04 4.78
N THR A 242 -3.06 -2.73 6.09
CA THR A 242 -4.00 -3.20 7.11
C THR A 242 -5.39 -2.63 6.85
N ASN A 243 -6.44 -3.22 7.46
CA ASN A 243 -7.81 -2.77 7.22
C ASN A 243 -8.07 -1.39 7.87
N ASN A 244 -7.84 -0.33 7.09
CA ASN A 244 -7.91 1.06 7.55
C ASN A 244 -9.28 1.46 8.13
N PRO A 245 -10.44 1.15 7.49
CA PRO A 245 -11.77 1.53 8.00
C PRO A 245 -12.08 1.02 9.41
N ILE A 246 -11.42 -0.03 9.84
CA ILE A 246 -11.54 -0.59 11.19
C ILE A 246 -10.28 -0.34 12.02
N CYS A 247 -9.77 0.89 11.93
CA CYS A 247 -8.65 1.40 12.70
C CYS A 247 -7.32 0.65 12.48
N GLY A 248 -7.05 0.25 11.23
CA GLY A 248 -5.77 -0.35 10.85
C GLY A 248 -5.58 -1.78 11.36
N GLN A 249 -6.66 -2.51 11.62
CA GLN A 249 -6.55 -3.90 12.11
C GLN A 249 -5.91 -4.81 11.05
N PRO A 250 -4.98 -5.70 11.44
CA PRO A 250 -4.26 -6.55 10.51
C PRO A 250 -5.11 -7.69 9.94
N VAL A 251 -4.67 -8.18 8.78
CA VAL A 251 -5.26 -9.30 8.04
C VAL A 251 -4.28 -10.48 8.09
N SER A 252 -4.76 -11.67 8.46
CA SER A 252 -3.93 -12.88 8.53
C SER A 252 -3.59 -13.41 7.14
N MET A 253 -2.45 -14.09 7.00
CA MET A 253 -2.09 -14.79 5.77
C MET A 253 -3.10 -15.87 5.41
N ALA A 254 -3.62 -16.59 6.40
CA ALA A 254 -4.67 -17.58 6.19
C ALA A 254 -5.92 -16.97 5.54
N ASN A 255 -6.35 -15.79 5.99
CA ASN A 255 -7.50 -15.09 5.40
C ASN A 255 -7.20 -14.62 3.96
N ILE A 256 -5.99 -14.08 3.72
CA ILE A 256 -5.55 -13.67 2.39
C ILE A 256 -5.61 -14.84 1.40
N ARG A 257 -5.12 -16.02 1.79
CA ARG A 257 -5.20 -17.26 0.97
C ARG A 257 -6.64 -17.62 0.65
N GLU A 258 -7.53 -17.56 1.62
CA GLU A 258 -8.93 -17.90 1.43
C GLU A 258 -9.66 -16.88 0.54
N ILE A 259 -9.38 -15.58 0.68
CA ILE A 259 -9.91 -14.56 -0.24
C ILE A 259 -9.46 -14.85 -1.67
N ASN A 260 -8.16 -15.10 -1.87
CA ASN A 260 -7.63 -15.46 -3.19
C ASN A 260 -8.31 -16.72 -3.74
N ARG A 261 -8.39 -17.79 -2.93
CA ARG A 261 -9.04 -19.04 -3.33
C ARG A 261 -10.50 -18.83 -3.79
N VAL A 262 -11.26 -18.04 -3.03
CA VAL A 262 -12.67 -17.75 -3.39
C VAL A 262 -12.73 -16.88 -4.64
N ALA A 263 -11.97 -15.81 -4.73
CA ALA A 263 -11.96 -14.92 -5.89
C ALA A 263 -11.59 -15.69 -7.18
N HIS A 264 -10.50 -16.44 -7.16
CA HIS A 264 -10.04 -17.22 -8.31
C HIS A 264 -10.94 -18.37 -8.69
N LYS A 265 -11.69 -18.97 -7.73
CA LYS A 265 -12.73 -19.96 -8.04
C LYS A 265 -13.78 -19.45 -9.03
N TYR A 266 -14.01 -18.13 -9.02
CA TYR A 266 -14.98 -17.46 -9.89
C TYR A 266 -14.31 -16.60 -10.98
N ASP A 267 -13.02 -16.79 -11.24
CA ASP A 267 -12.23 -15.99 -12.18
C ASP A 267 -12.28 -14.47 -11.92
N ILE A 268 -12.30 -14.08 -10.66
CA ILE A 268 -12.33 -12.67 -10.23
C ILE A 268 -10.94 -12.26 -9.74
N PRO A 269 -10.33 -11.18 -10.29
CA PRO A 269 -9.04 -10.69 -9.83
C PRO A 269 -9.10 -10.15 -8.40
N LEU A 270 -8.08 -10.46 -7.60
CA LEU A 270 -7.88 -9.93 -6.25
C LEU A 270 -6.92 -8.73 -6.29
N VAL A 271 -7.41 -7.60 -5.84
CA VAL A 271 -6.65 -6.34 -5.77
C VAL A 271 -6.38 -5.97 -4.32
N PHE A 272 -5.11 -5.67 -3.99
CA PHE A 272 -4.74 -5.19 -2.67
C PHE A 272 -4.64 -3.67 -2.63
N ASP A 273 -5.10 -3.06 -1.53
CA ASP A 273 -4.65 -1.76 -1.06
C ASP A 273 -3.65 -2.01 0.07
N VAL A 274 -2.37 -1.75 -0.20
CA VAL A 274 -1.26 -2.18 0.66
C VAL A 274 -0.51 -1.00 1.28
N ALA A 275 -1.23 0.01 1.71
CA ALA A 275 -0.62 1.18 2.33
C ALA A 275 0.24 0.84 3.57
N ARG A 276 -0.16 -0.19 4.36
CA ARG A 276 0.52 -0.63 5.59
C ARG A 276 0.91 -2.11 5.53
N TRP A 277 1.58 -2.47 4.46
CA TRP A 277 2.00 -3.85 4.18
C TRP A 277 3.00 -4.38 5.21
N ALA A 278 3.99 -3.58 5.61
CA ALA A 278 5.05 -4.02 6.52
C ALA A 278 4.52 -4.20 7.94
N GLU A 279 3.67 -3.28 8.39
CA GLU A 279 2.95 -3.38 9.66
C GLU A 279 2.09 -4.66 9.70
N ASN A 280 1.38 -4.96 8.63
CA ASN A 280 0.61 -6.20 8.50
C ASN A 280 1.51 -7.44 8.57
N CYS A 281 2.64 -7.45 7.88
CA CYS A 281 3.62 -8.53 7.92
C CYS A 281 4.23 -8.70 9.32
N TYR A 282 4.46 -7.61 10.04
CA TYR A 282 4.89 -7.67 11.43
C TYR A 282 3.86 -8.40 12.31
N PHE A 283 2.57 -8.09 12.20
CA PHE A 283 1.52 -8.77 12.97
C PHE A 283 1.39 -10.24 12.58
N ILE A 284 1.54 -10.60 11.30
CA ILE A 284 1.60 -12.01 10.86
C ILE A 284 2.77 -12.71 11.52
N LYS A 285 3.98 -12.12 11.49
CA LYS A 285 5.17 -12.68 12.13
C LYS A 285 4.97 -12.94 13.61
N MET A 286 4.33 -12.03 14.31
CA MET A 286 4.16 -12.09 15.77
C MET A 286 3.02 -12.99 16.23
N ASN A 287 1.98 -13.21 15.41
CA ASN A 287 0.74 -13.80 15.87
C ASN A 287 0.25 -15.00 15.05
N GLU A 288 0.82 -15.27 13.86
CA GLU A 288 0.37 -16.39 13.03
C GLU A 288 1.38 -17.54 13.06
N GLU A 289 0.90 -18.76 13.25
CA GLU A 289 1.74 -19.95 13.33
C GLU A 289 2.53 -20.17 12.03
N GLY A 290 3.81 -20.51 12.17
CA GLY A 290 4.72 -20.79 11.04
C GLY A 290 5.42 -19.55 10.47
N TYR A 291 5.21 -18.34 11.03
CA TYR A 291 5.82 -17.11 10.54
C TYR A 291 6.87 -16.49 11.46
N ALA A 292 7.03 -16.98 12.68
CA ALA A 292 7.93 -16.40 13.68
C ALA A 292 9.40 -16.30 13.20
N ASP A 293 9.87 -17.26 12.41
CA ASP A 293 11.25 -17.30 11.91
C ASP A 293 11.45 -16.59 10.56
N LYS A 294 10.37 -16.19 9.87
CA LYS A 294 10.45 -15.48 8.58
C LYS A 294 10.75 -13.99 8.79
N SER A 295 11.51 -13.41 7.88
CA SER A 295 11.68 -11.95 7.81
C SER A 295 10.40 -11.25 7.34
N ILE A 296 10.30 -9.94 7.58
CA ILE A 296 9.19 -9.11 7.08
C ILE A 296 9.11 -9.19 5.55
N ALA A 297 10.25 -9.18 4.85
CA ALA A 297 10.28 -9.26 3.39
C ALA A 297 9.83 -10.63 2.86
N GLU A 298 10.21 -11.74 3.50
CA GLU A 298 9.73 -13.08 3.13
C GLU A 298 8.22 -13.20 3.30
N ILE A 299 7.66 -12.64 4.39
CA ILE A 299 6.21 -12.60 4.61
C ILE A 299 5.52 -11.72 3.57
N ALA A 300 6.11 -10.56 3.24
CA ALA A 300 5.59 -9.68 2.21
C ALA A 300 5.58 -10.36 0.83
N SER A 301 6.66 -11.02 0.45
CA SER A 301 6.74 -11.76 -0.82
C SER A 301 5.66 -12.84 -0.91
N GLU A 302 5.44 -13.60 0.16
CA GLU A 302 4.34 -14.57 0.22
C GLU A 302 2.97 -13.89 0.11
N MET A 303 2.75 -12.80 0.85
CA MET A 303 1.49 -12.05 0.81
C MET A 303 1.18 -11.53 -0.59
N PHE A 304 2.15 -10.89 -1.24
CA PHE A 304 1.98 -10.38 -2.60
C PHE A 304 1.85 -11.47 -3.65
N SER A 305 2.25 -12.72 -3.36
CA SER A 305 2.03 -13.85 -4.28
C SER A 305 0.55 -14.14 -4.53
N TYR A 306 -0.34 -13.71 -3.65
CA TYR A 306 -1.79 -13.94 -3.74
C TYR A 306 -2.56 -12.82 -4.45
N CYS A 307 -1.98 -11.64 -4.72
CA CYS A 307 -2.70 -10.60 -5.43
C CYS A 307 -2.47 -10.64 -6.95
N ASP A 308 -3.48 -10.22 -7.70
CA ASP A 308 -3.41 -10.04 -9.16
C ASP A 308 -3.00 -8.61 -9.52
N ALA A 309 -3.35 -7.66 -8.66
CA ALA A 309 -2.97 -6.26 -8.77
C ALA A 309 -2.92 -5.62 -7.38
N PHE A 310 -2.25 -4.48 -7.25
CA PHE A 310 -2.30 -3.70 -6.03
C PHE A 310 -2.17 -2.20 -6.27
N THR A 311 -2.70 -1.42 -5.33
CA THR A 311 -2.41 0.00 -5.16
C THR A 311 -1.67 0.20 -3.84
N MET A 312 -0.69 1.09 -3.82
CA MET A 312 0.09 1.39 -2.62
C MET A 312 0.17 2.90 -2.40
N SER A 313 -0.13 3.33 -1.19
CA SER A 313 0.33 4.61 -0.71
C SER A 313 1.62 4.40 0.07
N ALA A 314 2.75 4.67 -0.56
CA ALA A 314 4.06 4.54 0.08
C ALA A 314 4.36 5.66 1.10
N LYS A 315 3.43 6.56 1.27
CA LYS A 315 3.48 7.63 2.30
C LYS A 315 3.26 7.11 3.74
N LYS A 316 3.06 5.82 3.93
CA LYS A 316 2.94 5.11 5.21
C LYS A 316 4.15 4.21 5.40
N ASP A 317 4.04 2.94 5.04
CA ASP A 317 5.14 1.97 5.21
C ASP A 317 6.30 2.12 4.21
N GLY A 318 6.21 3.02 3.23
CA GLY A 318 7.38 3.44 2.45
C GLY A 318 8.24 4.48 3.17
N HIS A 319 7.84 4.95 4.35
CA HIS A 319 8.51 5.99 5.14
C HIS A 319 8.84 7.27 4.34
N ALA A 320 8.10 7.51 3.26
CA ALA A 320 8.33 8.64 2.36
C ALA A 320 7.27 9.72 2.54
N ASN A 321 7.65 10.97 2.29
CA ASN A 321 6.70 12.09 2.29
C ASN A 321 5.83 12.10 1.04
N MET A 322 6.34 11.53 -0.05
CA MET A 322 5.65 11.31 -1.32
C MET A 322 5.88 9.87 -1.78
N GLY A 323 4.92 9.30 -2.48
CA GLY A 323 5.11 8.01 -3.13
C GLY A 323 3.88 7.13 -3.16
N GLY A 324 3.77 6.37 -4.23
CA GLY A 324 2.76 5.36 -4.47
C GLY A 324 3.11 4.48 -5.66
N MET A 325 2.38 3.40 -5.78
CA MET A 325 2.55 2.43 -6.84
C MET A 325 1.19 1.85 -7.23
N LEU A 326 1.04 1.60 -8.51
CA LEU A 326 0.03 0.71 -9.08
C LEU A 326 0.76 -0.38 -9.85
N ALA A 327 0.47 -1.64 -9.58
CA ALA A 327 1.02 -2.73 -10.37
C ALA A 327 0.02 -3.88 -10.49
N PHE A 328 0.22 -4.73 -11.50
CA PHE A 328 -0.53 -5.96 -11.69
C PHE A 328 0.38 -7.04 -12.30
N ARG A 329 0.02 -8.33 -12.13
CA ARG A 329 0.80 -9.44 -12.69
C ARG A 329 0.82 -9.40 -14.21
N ASP A 330 2.00 -9.49 -14.77
CA ASP A 330 2.20 -9.59 -16.22
C ASP A 330 1.46 -10.83 -16.75
N ARG A 331 0.54 -10.62 -17.69
CA ARG A 331 -0.35 -11.65 -18.26
C ARG A 331 -1.20 -12.43 -17.24
N GLY A 332 -1.28 -11.93 -15.98
CA GLY A 332 -2.10 -12.50 -14.92
C GLY A 332 -3.61 -12.25 -15.12
N LEU A 333 -4.41 -12.69 -14.15
CA LEU A 333 -5.88 -12.66 -14.24
C LEU A 333 -6.43 -11.23 -14.44
N PHE A 334 -5.86 -10.23 -13.75
CA PHE A 334 -6.25 -8.83 -13.95
C PHE A 334 -6.01 -8.38 -15.39
N TRP A 335 -4.82 -8.66 -15.93
CA TRP A 335 -4.49 -8.32 -17.31
C TRP A 335 -5.42 -9.02 -18.31
N GLN A 336 -5.68 -10.32 -18.12
CA GLN A 336 -6.59 -11.10 -18.97
C GLN A 336 -8.02 -10.56 -18.96
N LYS A 337 -8.51 -10.14 -17.79
CA LYS A 337 -9.87 -9.62 -17.62
C LYS A 337 -10.05 -8.23 -18.23
N PHE A 338 -9.04 -7.38 -18.20
CA PHE A 338 -9.16 -5.98 -18.59
C PHE A 338 -8.44 -5.60 -19.89
N SER A 339 -7.73 -6.53 -20.55
CA SER A 339 -7.27 -6.37 -21.93
C SER A 339 -8.29 -6.91 -22.94
N ASP A 340 -8.23 -6.40 -24.19
CA ASP A 340 -9.02 -6.92 -25.29
C ASP A 340 -8.13 -7.72 -26.24
N PHE A 341 -8.69 -8.79 -26.81
CA PHE A 341 -8.00 -9.71 -27.69
C PHE A 341 -8.70 -9.80 -29.03
N ASN A 342 -7.93 -10.03 -30.08
CA ASN A 342 -8.41 -10.39 -31.41
C ASN A 342 -8.83 -11.86 -31.46
N GLU A 343 -9.52 -12.27 -32.51
CA GLU A 343 -9.97 -13.66 -32.70
C GLU A 343 -8.81 -14.68 -32.76
N ASP A 344 -7.62 -14.22 -33.17
CA ASP A 344 -6.39 -15.03 -33.20
C ASP A 344 -5.65 -15.08 -31.86
N GLY A 345 -6.21 -14.46 -30.80
CA GLY A 345 -5.63 -14.41 -29.46
C GLY A 345 -4.54 -13.33 -29.28
N THR A 346 -4.22 -12.54 -30.30
CA THR A 346 -3.30 -11.41 -30.16
C THR A 346 -3.97 -10.26 -29.38
N VAL A 347 -3.16 -9.48 -28.66
CA VAL A 347 -3.66 -8.36 -27.86
C VAL A 347 -4.12 -7.23 -28.79
N LYS A 348 -5.38 -6.85 -28.68
CA LYS A 348 -5.97 -5.70 -29.37
C LYS A 348 -5.80 -4.41 -28.59
N THR A 349 -6.05 -4.49 -27.28
CA THR A 349 -5.90 -3.35 -26.37
C THR A 349 -5.32 -3.89 -25.05
N ASP A 350 -4.15 -3.41 -24.68
CA ASP A 350 -3.47 -3.78 -23.44
C ASP A 350 -3.86 -2.83 -22.30
N VAL A 351 -4.32 -3.39 -21.18
CA VAL A 351 -4.74 -2.60 -20.02
C VAL A 351 -3.56 -1.80 -19.42
N GLY A 352 -2.35 -2.33 -19.46
CA GLY A 352 -1.16 -1.64 -18.98
C GLY A 352 -0.84 -0.39 -19.81
N VAL A 353 -1.01 -0.50 -21.14
CA VAL A 353 -0.87 0.66 -22.02
C VAL A 353 -1.95 1.71 -21.73
N LEU A 354 -3.19 1.30 -21.47
CA LEU A 354 -4.26 2.23 -21.08
C LEU A 354 -3.94 2.96 -19.76
N ILE A 355 -3.46 2.22 -18.76
CA ILE A 355 -3.02 2.77 -17.47
C ILE A 355 -1.86 3.75 -17.67
N LYS A 356 -0.84 3.38 -18.47
CA LYS A 356 0.30 4.23 -18.78
C LYS A 356 -0.12 5.55 -19.43
N VAL A 357 -0.99 5.49 -20.44
CA VAL A 357 -1.53 6.69 -21.11
C VAL A 357 -2.29 7.58 -20.12
N LYS A 358 -3.10 6.98 -19.23
CA LYS A 358 -3.82 7.73 -18.19
C LYS A 358 -2.85 8.36 -17.19
N GLN A 359 -1.86 7.62 -16.72
CA GLN A 359 -0.81 8.14 -15.83
C GLN A 359 -0.11 9.35 -16.45
N ILE A 360 0.34 9.22 -17.70
CA ILE A 360 1.04 10.32 -18.41
C ILE A 360 0.13 11.54 -18.52
N SER A 361 -1.12 11.36 -18.85
CA SER A 361 -2.06 12.49 -18.99
C SER A 361 -2.37 13.23 -17.70
N CYS A 362 -2.31 12.53 -16.54
CA CYS A 362 -2.64 13.11 -15.25
C CYS A 362 -1.42 13.57 -14.45
N TYR A 363 -0.29 12.87 -14.57
CA TYR A 363 0.85 13.00 -13.65
C TYR A 363 2.20 13.17 -14.36
N GLY A 364 2.21 13.22 -15.68
CA GLY A 364 3.43 13.35 -16.48
C GLY A 364 4.05 11.99 -16.84
N ASN A 365 5.34 11.99 -17.19
CA ASN A 365 6.01 10.82 -17.72
C ASN A 365 5.94 9.61 -16.77
N ASP A 366 5.88 8.40 -17.33
CA ASP A 366 5.79 7.15 -16.59
C ASP A 366 7.03 6.85 -15.72
N SER A 367 8.16 7.50 -16.01
CA SER A 367 9.41 7.36 -15.26
C SER A 367 9.39 7.99 -13.87
N TYR A 368 8.49 8.94 -13.60
CA TYR A 368 8.44 9.62 -12.30
C TYR A 368 7.02 9.76 -11.71
N GLY A 369 5.96 9.66 -12.51
CA GLY A 369 4.57 9.69 -12.02
C GLY A 369 4.22 10.89 -11.14
N GLY A 370 4.81 12.05 -11.37
CA GLY A 370 4.64 13.27 -10.59
C GLY A 370 5.56 13.39 -9.36
N MET A 371 6.56 12.51 -9.22
CA MET A 371 7.57 12.56 -8.16
C MET A 371 8.90 13.14 -8.68
N SER A 372 9.71 13.68 -7.78
CA SER A 372 11.11 13.97 -8.08
C SER A 372 11.95 12.68 -8.03
N GLY A 373 13.03 12.60 -8.81
CA GLY A 373 13.95 11.46 -8.74
C GLY A 373 14.56 11.27 -7.35
N ARG A 374 14.75 12.36 -6.62
CA ARG A 374 15.21 12.35 -5.22
C ARG A 374 14.20 11.67 -4.29
N ASP A 375 12.91 11.99 -4.42
CA ASP A 375 11.87 11.34 -3.61
C ASP A 375 11.74 9.85 -3.94
N ILE A 376 11.91 9.47 -5.22
CA ILE A 376 11.92 8.07 -5.65
C ILE A 376 13.06 7.29 -4.98
N MET A 377 14.27 7.90 -4.91
CA MET A 377 15.42 7.28 -4.23
C MET A 377 15.20 7.14 -2.72
N ALA A 378 14.68 8.18 -2.06
CA ALA A 378 14.34 8.12 -0.64
C ALA A 378 13.27 7.05 -0.34
N LEU A 379 12.29 6.90 -1.24
CA LEU A 379 11.26 5.86 -1.14
C LEU A 379 11.87 4.45 -1.23
N ALA A 380 12.77 4.22 -2.19
CA ALA A 380 13.44 2.92 -2.32
C ALA A 380 14.18 2.53 -1.03
N CYS A 381 14.87 3.47 -0.41
CA CYS A 381 15.51 3.26 0.89
C CYS A 381 14.48 2.96 1.99
N GLY A 382 13.41 3.75 2.10
CA GLY A 382 12.38 3.60 3.11
C GLY A 382 11.64 2.26 3.06
N LEU A 383 11.42 1.71 1.87
CA LEU A 383 10.82 0.38 1.70
C LEU A 383 11.70 -0.73 2.32
N TYR A 384 13.02 -0.65 2.18
CA TYR A 384 13.93 -1.59 2.84
C TYR A 384 13.96 -1.40 4.37
N GLU A 385 13.90 -0.15 4.85
CA GLU A 385 13.84 0.13 6.28
C GLU A 385 12.58 -0.42 6.92
N SER A 386 11.47 -0.45 6.19
CA SER A 386 10.22 -1.09 6.63
C SER A 386 10.33 -2.60 6.79
N CYS A 387 11.34 -3.23 6.18
CA CYS A 387 11.63 -4.65 6.39
C CYS A 387 12.42 -4.91 7.68
N ASP A 388 12.93 -3.88 8.36
CA ASP A 388 13.65 -4.02 9.62
C ASP A 388 12.69 -4.36 10.75
N PHE A 389 12.88 -5.55 11.34
CA PHE A 389 12.03 -6.02 12.43
C PHE A 389 12.12 -5.11 13.66
N GLY A 390 13.31 -4.64 14.01
CA GLY A 390 13.51 -3.78 15.17
C GLY A 390 12.76 -2.46 15.04
N TYR A 391 12.82 -1.84 13.85
CA TYR A 391 12.06 -0.63 13.57
C TYR A 391 10.55 -0.85 13.68
N MET A 392 10.02 -1.90 13.08
CA MET A 392 8.59 -2.21 13.13
C MET A 392 8.13 -2.57 14.54
N HIS A 393 8.95 -3.31 15.28
CA HIS A 393 8.67 -3.66 16.67
C HIS A 393 8.59 -2.42 17.56
N ASP A 394 9.58 -1.54 17.48
CA ASP A 394 9.63 -0.28 18.24
C ASP A 394 8.41 0.61 17.91
N ARG A 395 8.05 0.75 16.63
CA ARG A 395 6.86 1.50 16.19
C ARG A 395 5.56 0.95 16.80
N VAL A 396 5.37 -0.35 16.79
CA VAL A 396 4.17 -0.99 17.35
C VAL A 396 4.14 -0.87 18.86
N GLN A 397 5.28 -1.07 19.54
CA GLN A 397 5.38 -0.90 20.99
C GLN A 397 5.05 0.52 21.46
N GLN A 398 5.45 1.54 20.71
CA GLN A 398 5.07 2.93 21.01
C GLN A 398 3.55 3.13 20.92
N CYS A 399 2.90 2.57 19.90
CA CYS A 399 1.46 2.62 19.75
C CYS A 399 0.74 1.89 20.89
N GLU A 400 1.20 0.70 21.25
CA GLU A 400 0.65 -0.07 22.38
C GLU A 400 0.80 0.66 23.71
N TYR A 401 1.97 1.25 23.96
CA TYR A 401 2.22 2.04 25.16
C TYR A 401 1.27 3.24 25.27
N LEU A 402 1.09 3.97 24.19
CA LEU A 402 0.18 5.11 24.12
C LEU A 402 -1.28 4.68 24.34
N ALA A 403 -1.70 3.61 23.68
CA ALA A 403 -3.04 3.06 23.81
C ALA A 403 -3.34 2.58 25.24
N GLN A 404 -2.36 1.94 25.92
CA GLN A 404 -2.48 1.59 27.33
C GLN A 404 -2.62 2.83 28.21
N GLY A 405 -1.92 3.92 27.89
CA GLY A 405 -2.07 5.19 28.59
C GLY A 405 -3.49 5.76 28.48
N PHE A 406 -4.04 5.77 27.25
CA PHE A 406 -5.41 6.20 27.01
C PHE A 406 -6.44 5.32 27.73
N TYR A 407 -6.29 4.01 27.68
CA TYR A 407 -7.16 3.08 28.40
C TYR A 407 -7.18 3.32 29.90
N LYS A 408 -5.99 3.49 30.52
CA LYS A 408 -5.88 3.84 31.96
C LYS A 408 -6.54 5.19 32.29
N ALA A 409 -6.61 6.09 31.35
CA ALA A 409 -7.29 7.39 31.47
C ALA A 409 -8.81 7.31 31.19
N GLY A 410 -9.36 6.12 30.94
CA GLY A 410 -10.78 5.90 30.65
C GLY A 410 -11.19 6.12 29.20
N VAL A 411 -10.22 6.23 28.27
CA VAL A 411 -10.46 6.33 26.82
C VAL A 411 -10.39 4.94 26.22
N LEU A 412 -11.48 4.49 25.60
CA LEU A 412 -11.50 3.20 24.90
C LEU A 412 -10.57 3.23 23.66
N SER A 413 -9.79 2.19 23.51
CA SER A 413 -8.89 2.01 22.38
C SER A 413 -9.12 0.64 21.74
N LEU A 414 -9.20 0.59 20.41
CA LEU A 414 -9.37 -0.67 19.65
C LEU A 414 -8.18 -1.64 19.77
N ILE A 415 -7.03 -1.19 20.22
CA ILE A 415 -5.87 -2.07 20.49
C ILE A 415 -6.18 -3.01 21.68
N HIS A 416 -7.09 -2.63 22.55
CA HIS A 416 -7.46 -3.41 23.74
C HIS A 416 -8.83 -4.09 23.61
N ILE A 417 -9.49 -3.96 22.47
CA ILE A 417 -10.79 -4.55 22.19
C ILE A 417 -10.62 -5.85 21.41
#